data_04b456eaef546e95942e17ca71e4fc59
#
_entry.id   04b456eaef546e95942e17ca71e4fc59
#
_cell.length_a   1.000
_cell.length_b   1.000
_cell.length_c   1.000
_cell.angle_alpha   90.00
_cell.angle_beta   90.00
_cell.angle_gamma   90.00
#
_symmetry.space_group_name_H-M   'P 1'
#
loop_
_entity.id
_entity.type
_entity.pdbx_description
1 polymer ?
#
loop_
_entity_poly.entity_id
_entity_poly.type
_entity_poly.pdbx_seq_one_letter_code
_entity_poly.pdbx_strand_id
1 'polypeptide(L)'
;MAYRKKVWIVKKICLIIISLILCACYTTPQLEGTWRCEKSPLENKDIYTAYLTLEIDKDLSFNMYDAEAGNPVIRGKMIKKDDTLTLQCDHLDDFDPPASWKSMKTTETIHYYFKNNKLYLKYNNSTLVFYKK
;
A
#
# COMPACT_ATOMS: atom_id res chain seq x y z
N MET A 1 -47.01 -22.80 -22.65
CA MET A 1 -46.74 -21.43 -22.11
C MET A 1 -46.04 -21.43 -20.73
N ALA A 2 -46.32 -22.33 -19.82
CA ALA A 2 -45.63 -22.39 -18.51
C ALA A 2 -44.15 -22.72 -18.58
N TYR A 3 -43.70 -23.51 -19.54
CA TYR A 3 -42.31 -23.89 -19.74
C TYR A 3 -41.41 -22.71 -20.14
N ARG A 4 -41.87 -21.82 -21.03
CA ARG A 4 -41.14 -20.64 -21.46
C ARG A 4 -40.92 -19.61 -20.31
N LYS A 5 -41.92 -19.45 -19.45
CA LYS A 5 -41.80 -18.57 -18.25
C LYS A 5 -40.78 -19.10 -17.26
N LYS A 6 -40.74 -20.42 -17.00
CA LYS A 6 -39.75 -21.04 -16.11
C LYS A 6 -38.32 -20.87 -16.61
N VAL A 7 -38.06 -21.09 -17.90
CA VAL A 7 -36.75 -20.93 -18.52
C VAL A 7 -36.26 -19.48 -18.43
N TRP A 8 -37.15 -18.52 -18.61
CA TRP A 8 -36.80 -17.08 -18.53
C TRP A 8 -36.43 -16.65 -17.11
N ILE A 9 -37.14 -17.13 -16.09
CA ILE A 9 -36.86 -16.88 -14.66
C ILE A 9 -35.51 -17.50 -14.30
N VAL A 10 -35.21 -18.72 -14.70
CA VAL A 10 -33.92 -19.40 -14.44
C VAL A 10 -32.76 -18.64 -15.07
N LYS A 11 -32.90 -18.15 -16.31
CA LYS A 11 -31.88 -17.33 -16.98
C LYS A 11 -31.62 -16.03 -16.22
N LYS A 12 -32.64 -15.34 -15.73
CA LYS A 12 -32.47 -14.12 -14.92
C LYS A 12 -31.80 -14.40 -13.59
N ILE A 13 -32.15 -15.47 -12.90
CA ILE A 13 -31.53 -15.88 -11.63
C ILE A 13 -30.05 -16.22 -11.85
N CYS A 14 -29.72 -16.97 -12.92
CA CYS A 14 -28.32 -17.26 -13.23
C CYS A 14 -27.48 -16.00 -13.51
N LEU A 15 -28.04 -15.03 -14.24
CA LEU A 15 -27.35 -13.75 -14.48
C LEU A 15 -27.10 -12.95 -13.20
N ILE A 16 -28.05 -12.93 -12.28
CA ILE A 16 -27.91 -12.26 -10.98
C ILE A 16 -26.83 -12.96 -10.12
N ILE A 17 -26.83 -14.29 -10.10
CA ILE A 17 -25.82 -15.07 -9.36
C ILE A 17 -24.42 -14.83 -9.95
N ILE A 18 -24.26 -14.82 -11.27
CA ILE A 18 -22.99 -14.55 -11.94
C ILE A 18 -22.50 -13.13 -11.62
N SER A 19 -23.39 -12.13 -11.61
CA SER A 19 -23.00 -10.75 -11.27
C SER A 19 -22.60 -10.61 -9.80
N LEU A 20 -23.23 -11.31 -8.87
CA LEU A 20 -22.87 -11.35 -7.46
C LEU A 20 -21.51 -12.03 -7.22
N ILE A 21 -21.22 -13.11 -7.96
CA ILE A 21 -19.94 -13.81 -7.88
C ILE A 21 -18.80 -12.92 -8.44
N LEU A 22 -19.04 -12.19 -9.51
CA LEU A 22 -18.07 -11.25 -10.08
C LEU A 22 -17.81 -10.06 -9.14
N CYS A 23 -18.81 -9.57 -8.42
CA CYS A 23 -18.62 -8.53 -7.40
C CYS A 23 -17.82 -9.02 -6.18
N ALA A 24 -17.95 -10.29 -5.80
CA ALA A 24 -17.24 -10.85 -4.65
C ALA A 24 -15.73 -11.06 -4.89
N CYS A 25 -15.27 -11.02 -6.14
CA CYS A 25 -13.85 -11.18 -6.49
C CYS A 25 -13.04 -9.87 -6.53
N TYR A 26 -13.67 -8.72 -6.39
CA TYR A 26 -12.98 -7.44 -6.28
C TYR A 26 -12.62 -7.17 -4.81
N THR A 27 -11.54 -7.78 -4.33
CA THR A 27 -10.93 -7.34 -3.08
C THR A 27 -10.27 -5.99 -3.32
N THR A 28 -10.83 -4.95 -2.72
CA THR A 28 -10.19 -3.63 -2.73
C THR A 28 -8.81 -3.76 -2.10
N PRO A 29 -7.74 -3.33 -2.77
CA PRO A 29 -6.41 -3.37 -2.19
C PRO A 29 -6.39 -2.61 -0.87
N GLN A 30 -5.86 -3.23 0.18
CA GLN A 30 -5.77 -2.63 1.51
C GLN A 30 -4.32 -2.29 1.83
N LEU A 31 -4.13 -1.18 2.52
CA LEU A 31 -2.81 -0.73 2.99
C LEU A 31 -2.21 -1.69 4.03
N GLU A 32 -3.06 -2.28 4.87
CA GLU A 32 -2.63 -3.25 5.90
C GLU A 32 -1.80 -4.38 5.30
N GLY A 33 -0.72 -4.72 5.97
CA GLY A 33 0.15 -5.84 5.62
C GLY A 33 1.62 -5.49 5.62
N THR A 34 2.41 -6.45 5.19
CA THR A 34 3.86 -6.30 5.03
C THR A 34 4.19 -6.07 3.56
N TRP A 35 4.89 -4.99 3.30
CA TRP A 35 5.28 -4.54 1.97
C TRP A 35 6.79 -4.47 1.86
N ARG A 36 7.34 -4.87 0.73
CA ARG A 36 8.77 -4.83 0.47
C ARG A 36 9.09 -3.97 -0.74
N CYS A 37 10.01 -3.05 -0.58
CA CYS A 37 10.59 -2.27 -1.67
C CYS A 37 11.88 -2.95 -2.12
N GLU A 38 11.89 -3.51 -3.34
CA GLU A 38 13.07 -4.17 -3.90
C GLU A 38 13.97 -3.19 -4.65
N LYS A 39 13.39 -2.10 -5.13
CA LYS A 39 14.10 -1.05 -5.87
C LYS A 39 13.48 0.30 -5.59
N SER A 40 14.29 1.23 -5.14
CA SER A 40 13.91 2.64 -5.15
C SER A 40 14.32 3.28 -6.48
N PRO A 41 13.46 4.05 -7.16
CA PRO A 41 13.88 4.81 -8.34
C PRO A 41 14.94 5.87 -8.06
N LEU A 42 15.30 6.08 -6.79
CA LEU A 42 16.36 6.98 -6.33
C LEU A 42 17.74 6.33 -6.33
N GLU A 43 17.85 5.12 -6.76
CA GLU A 43 18.98 4.22 -6.59
C GLU A 43 20.25 4.57 -7.30
N ASN A 44 20.30 5.63 -8.02
CA ASN A 44 21.58 5.92 -8.66
C ASN A 44 22.67 6.34 -7.67
N LYS A 45 22.39 6.43 -6.36
CA LYS A 45 23.38 6.93 -5.39
C LYS A 45 23.35 6.38 -3.96
N ASP A 46 22.30 5.67 -3.50
CA ASP A 46 22.21 5.20 -2.12
C ASP A 46 21.93 3.71 -2.01
N ILE A 47 22.92 2.96 -1.60
CA ILE A 47 22.87 1.51 -1.34
C ILE A 47 21.82 1.15 -0.27
N TYR A 48 21.44 2.11 0.57
CA TYR A 48 20.54 1.91 1.72
C TYR A 48 19.05 1.85 1.37
N THR A 49 18.64 2.21 0.18
CA THR A 49 17.22 2.22 -0.20
C THR A 49 16.72 0.94 -0.84
N ALA A 50 17.62 0.00 -1.17
CA ALA A 50 17.32 -1.18 -1.95
C ALA A 50 16.41 -2.21 -1.26
N TYR A 51 16.24 -2.14 0.06
CA TYR A 51 15.59 -3.21 0.84
C TYR A 51 14.72 -2.69 1.99
N LEU A 52 13.87 -1.72 1.72
CA LEU A 52 12.93 -1.25 2.72
C LEU A 52 11.77 -2.24 2.90
N THR A 53 11.44 -2.55 4.13
CA THR A 53 10.22 -3.27 4.50
C THR A 53 9.30 -2.32 5.25
N LEU A 54 8.06 -2.22 4.80
CA LEU A 54 7.02 -1.41 5.40
C LEU A 54 5.94 -2.33 5.96
N GLU A 55 5.72 -2.28 7.25
CA GLU A 55 4.63 -2.97 7.94
C GLU A 55 3.56 -1.95 8.31
N ILE A 56 2.32 -2.23 7.94
CA ILE A 56 1.16 -1.38 8.24
C ILE A 56 0.12 -2.23 8.95
N ASP A 57 -0.25 -1.83 10.14
CA ASP A 57 -1.28 -2.46 10.95
C ASP A 57 -2.70 -1.98 10.57
N LYS A 58 -3.72 -2.67 11.08
CA LYS A 58 -5.13 -2.32 10.82
C LYS A 58 -5.51 -0.91 11.24
N ASP A 59 -4.89 -0.41 12.30
CA ASP A 59 -5.11 0.95 12.82
C ASP A 59 -4.28 2.02 12.09
N LEU A 60 -3.58 1.62 11.00
CA LEU A 60 -2.67 2.44 10.22
C LEU A 60 -1.42 2.91 10.98
N SER A 61 -1.09 2.29 12.10
CA SER A 61 0.27 2.39 12.61
C SER A 61 1.24 1.67 11.68
N PHE A 62 2.45 2.17 11.54
CA PHE A 62 3.43 1.63 10.62
C PHE A 62 4.84 1.59 11.20
N ASN A 63 5.60 0.63 10.72
CA ASN A 63 7.03 0.51 10.93
C ASN A 63 7.72 0.34 9.57
N MET A 64 8.76 1.09 9.35
CA MET A 64 9.62 0.94 8.19
C MET A 64 10.99 0.44 8.67
N TYR A 65 11.45 -0.64 8.08
CA TYR A 65 12.72 -1.29 8.40
C TYR A 65 13.67 -1.17 7.22
N ASP A 66 14.93 -0.92 7.53
CA ASP A 66 16.02 -1.25 6.63
C ASP A 66 16.35 -2.74 6.78
N ALA A 67 16.60 -3.45 5.68
CA ALA A 67 16.87 -4.88 5.69
C ALA A 67 18.08 -5.28 6.54
N GLU A 68 19.03 -4.39 6.76
CA GLU A 68 20.25 -4.68 7.50
C GLU A 68 20.15 -4.31 9.00
N ALA A 69 19.24 -3.42 9.37
CA ALA A 69 19.26 -2.84 10.71
C ALA A 69 18.49 -3.63 11.77
N GLY A 70 17.55 -4.51 11.40
CA GLY A 70 16.73 -5.27 12.35
C GLY A 70 15.80 -4.44 13.26
N ASN A 71 15.98 -3.12 13.29
CA ASN A 71 15.19 -2.15 14.04
C ASN A 71 14.40 -1.24 13.09
N PRO A 72 13.20 -0.76 13.46
CA PRO A 72 12.48 0.18 12.65
C PRO A 72 13.29 1.48 12.50
N VAL A 73 13.46 1.91 11.26
CA VAL A 73 14.15 3.15 10.91
C VAL A 73 13.20 4.35 10.97
N ILE A 74 11.93 4.12 10.67
CA ILE A 74 10.84 5.08 10.84
C ILE A 74 9.63 4.32 11.38
N ARG A 75 8.96 4.90 12.34
CA ARG A 75 7.68 4.40 12.83
C ARG A 75 6.73 5.56 13.08
N GLY A 76 5.46 5.28 13.11
CA GLY A 76 4.45 6.28 13.38
C GLY A 76 3.05 5.82 13.04
N LYS A 77 2.20 6.78 12.70
CA LYS A 77 0.82 6.56 12.32
C LYS A 77 0.50 7.24 11.00
N MET A 78 -0.30 6.58 10.18
CA MET A 78 -0.81 7.13 8.93
C MET A 78 -2.25 7.60 9.11
N ILE A 79 -2.60 8.72 8.50
CA ILE A 79 -3.97 9.17 8.34
C ILE A 79 -4.30 9.13 6.86
N LYS A 80 -5.26 8.28 6.50
CA LYS A 80 -5.70 8.10 5.12
C LYS A 80 -6.81 9.10 4.80
N LYS A 81 -6.65 9.84 3.68
CA LYS A 81 -7.69 10.69 3.12
C LYS A 81 -7.59 10.62 1.60
N ASP A 82 -8.62 10.06 0.94
CA ASP A 82 -8.67 9.87 -0.51
C ASP A 82 -7.41 9.16 -1.04
N ASP A 83 -6.61 9.80 -1.87
CA ASP A 83 -5.36 9.32 -2.46
C ASP A 83 -4.10 9.78 -1.70
N THR A 84 -4.28 10.34 -0.51
CA THR A 84 -3.19 10.83 0.33
C THR A 84 -3.07 10.08 1.64
N LEU A 85 -1.83 9.96 2.12
CA LEU A 85 -1.47 9.50 3.46
C LEU A 85 -0.70 10.61 4.16
N THR A 86 -1.21 11.04 5.31
CA THR A 86 -0.44 11.91 6.20
C THR A 86 0.32 11.03 7.18
N LEU A 87 1.63 11.06 7.10
CA LEU A 87 2.53 10.33 7.99
C LEU A 87 2.82 11.19 9.22
N GLN A 88 2.53 10.65 10.40
CA GLN A 88 2.96 11.21 11.67
C GLN A 88 4.09 10.34 12.19
N CYS A 89 5.33 10.76 11.95
CA CYS A 89 6.51 9.97 12.26
C CYS A 89 7.05 10.31 13.65
N ASP A 90 7.41 9.27 14.40
CA ASP A 90 8.21 9.42 15.59
C ASP A 90 9.68 9.59 15.18
N HIS A 91 10.39 10.58 15.73
CA HIS A 91 11.83 10.69 15.57
C HIS A 91 12.53 9.54 16.29
N LEU A 92 13.36 8.81 15.54
CA LEU A 92 14.28 7.85 16.10
C LEU A 92 15.67 8.49 16.08
N ASP A 93 16.23 8.76 17.26
CA ASP A 93 17.45 9.58 17.45
C ASP A 93 18.73 9.02 16.79
N ASP A 94 18.76 7.72 16.46
CA ASP A 94 19.93 7.03 15.90
C ASP A 94 19.78 6.69 14.41
N PHE A 95 18.88 7.36 13.71
CA PHE A 95 18.55 7.01 12.35
C PHE A 95 19.12 8.00 11.32
N ASP A 96 19.87 7.47 10.34
CA ASP A 96 20.26 8.18 9.13
C ASP A 96 19.31 7.76 7.97
N PRO A 97 18.22 8.50 7.72
CA PRO A 97 17.27 8.14 6.69
C PRO A 97 17.89 8.20 5.30
N PRO A 98 17.38 7.44 4.32
CA PRO A 98 17.75 7.61 2.92
C PRO A 98 17.75 9.10 2.54
N ALA A 99 18.67 9.52 1.68
CA ALA A 99 18.88 10.95 1.36
C ALA A 99 17.58 11.67 0.94
N SER A 100 16.68 10.97 0.27
CA SER A 100 15.35 11.49 -0.12
C SER A 100 14.40 11.72 1.06
N TRP A 101 14.62 11.05 2.19
CA TRP A 101 13.79 11.10 3.38
C TRP A 101 14.43 11.93 4.50
N LYS A 102 15.67 12.39 4.31
CA LYS A 102 16.35 13.28 5.26
C LYS A 102 15.63 14.61 5.50
N SER A 103 14.82 15.03 4.53
CA SER A 103 13.98 16.23 4.65
C SER A 103 12.61 15.95 5.24
N MET A 104 12.27 14.68 5.55
CA MET A 104 10.96 14.33 6.08
C MET A 104 10.79 14.93 7.46
N LYS A 105 9.76 15.73 7.61
CA LYS A 105 9.32 16.30 8.88
C LYS A 105 8.59 15.25 9.70
N THR A 106 8.34 15.54 10.98
CA THR A 106 7.50 14.70 11.84
C THR A 106 6.08 14.47 11.30
N THR A 107 5.60 15.35 10.43
CA THR A 107 4.31 15.22 9.75
C THR A 107 4.48 15.56 8.28
N GLU A 108 4.22 14.60 7.42
CA GLU A 108 4.32 14.74 5.96
C GLU A 108 3.11 14.11 5.26
N THR A 109 2.70 14.71 4.16
CA THR A 109 1.63 14.17 3.33
C THR A 109 2.23 13.64 2.03
N ILE A 110 1.92 12.38 1.73
CA ILE A 110 2.36 11.68 0.52
C ILE A 110 1.15 11.22 -0.30
N HIS A 111 1.31 11.11 -1.61
CA HIS A 111 0.32 10.48 -2.46
C HIS A 111 0.59 8.98 -2.55
N TYR A 112 -0.48 8.19 -2.61
CA TYR A 112 -0.37 6.75 -2.79
C TYR A 112 -1.40 6.25 -3.81
N TYR A 113 -1.08 5.14 -4.44
CA TYR A 113 -2.01 4.40 -5.28
C TYR A 113 -1.60 2.94 -5.41
N PHE A 114 -2.56 2.10 -5.76
CA PHE A 114 -2.33 0.70 -6.07
C PHE A 114 -2.37 0.47 -7.58
N LYS A 115 -1.43 -0.31 -8.09
CA LYS A 115 -1.41 -0.75 -9.48
C LYS A 115 -0.76 -2.13 -9.56
N ASN A 116 -1.43 -3.08 -10.21
CA ASN A 116 -0.93 -4.46 -10.39
C ASN A 116 -0.49 -5.12 -9.07
N ASN A 117 -1.30 -5.00 -8.02
CA ASN A 117 -1.03 -5.51 -6.67
C ASN A 117 0.23 -4.92 -6.00
N LYS A 118 0.69 -3.77 -6.45
CA LYS A 118 1.79 -3.02 -5.86
C LYS A 118 1.28 -1.74 -5.23
N LEU A 119 1.93 -1.33 -4.15
CA LEU A 119 1.70 -0.05 -3.49
C LEU A 119 2.76 0.95 -3.96
N TYR A 120 2.31 2.06 -4.50
CA TYR A 120 3.15 3.17 -4.93
C TYR A 120 3.01 4.31 -3.93
N LEU A 121 4.12 4.75 -3.36
CA LEU A 121 4.20 5.91 -2.48
C LEU A 121 4.98 7.01 -3.17
N LYS A 122 4.32 8.13 -3.44
CA LYS A 122 4.93 9.27 -4.13
C LYS A 122 5.20 10.39 -3.14
N TYR A 123 6.47 10.71 -2.96
CA TYR A 123 6.95 11.80 -2.12
C TYR A 123 7.93 12.68 -2.90
N ASN A 124 7.67 13.97 -2.97
CA ASN A 124 8.41 14.91 -3.83
C ASN A 124 8.43 14.38 -5.28
N ASN A 125 9.61 14.33 -5.90
CA ASN A 125 9.79 13.81 -7.27
C ASN A 125 10.13 12.30 -7.29
N SER A 126 9.93 11.60 -6.19
CA SER A 126 10.32 10.21 -6.01
C SER A 126 9.13 9.32 -5.83
N THR A 127 9.18 8.12 -6.37
CA THR A 127 8.15 7.09 -6.19
C THR A 127 8.80 5.82 -5.67
N LEU A 128 8.37 5.37 -4.48
CA LEU A 128 8.73 4.06 -3.95
C LEU A 128 7.68 3.05 -4.36
N VAL A 129 8.13 1.89 -4.81
CA VAL A 129 7.26 0.79 -5.25
C VAL A 129 7.42 -0.39 -4.32
N PHE A 130 6.33 -0.78 -3.67
CA PHE A 130 6.29 -1.87 -2.71
C PHE A 130 5.46 -3.04 -3.25
N TYR A 131 5.96 -4.23 -3.01
CA TYR A 131 5.29 -5.50 -3.28
C TYR A 131 4.75 -6.08 -1.97
N LYS A 132 3.56 -6.62 -1.99
CA LYS A 132 3.01 -7.30 -0.82
C LYS A 132 3.73 -8.63 -0.60
N LYS A 133 4.17 -8.86 0.64
CA LYS A 133 4.84 -10.08 1.04
C LYS A 133 3.83 -11.17 1.44
#